data_b45f757868608931ccca5b4c587f0ba8
#
_entry.id   b45f757868608931ccca5b4c587f0ba8
#
_cell.length_a   1.000
_cell.length_b   1.000
_cell.length_c   1.000
_cell.angle_alpha   90.00
_cell.angle_beta   90.00
_cell.angle_gamma   90.00
#
_symmetry.space_group_name_H-M   'P 1'
#
loop_
_entity.id
_entity.type
_entity.pdbx_description
1 polymer ?
#
loop_
_entity_poly.entity_id
_entity_poly.type
_entity_poly.pdbx_seq_one_letter_code
_entity_poly.pdbx_strand_id
1 'polypeptide(L)'
;VKRLYAADQLPTVDPPAEGPEFLVVANRLPIDRDDSGDEPGWKTAPGGLVTGLAPVVRRASGAWIGWPGITDTDVDPFEHDGMHLVPVRLSSEDFQMYYEGFSNGTLWPLFHDVIAPPAFHRTWWDKYLEVNTRFAIRTAETAGKNATVWVHDYQLFLVPQLLRSMRPDVSIGFFLHIPFPPVELYSQLPWRSEILRGVQGADLIGFQRPTDAANFRRCVRKHSGFITKGDDITVTADPDLGTEEHITRAAHYPISVDTDALIELADTPAIQARAQEIRRELGNPDIVILGTDRMDYTKGLRHRLKAVHELLREGRLDKDKVTFVQIATPSRERLDHYKQIRTEVELAVGHTNGEFSGLHNQVIHYFHHSFPRDEMTAFYLAADVMLVTPLRDGMNLVAKEYTACRTDDSGALVLSEFAGAADQLTQAVLINPHDITELKNGIMRAVGMEVREQRRRMRPMRRRLKDETVHTWARSFLSDLAWIAGAEPVPLETAAISLDAVRAGLDGTEVPGEVASQGQAADSSEAPGQVPGEVPGQNSGGTAP
;
A
#
# COMPACT_ATOMS: atom_id res chain seq x y z
N VAL A 1 -12.65 25.45 -20.66
CA VAL A 1 -12.75 24.17 -19.96
C VAL A 1 -12.68 23.09 -21.01
N LYS A 2 -11.54 22.37 -21.14
CA LYS A 2 -11.49 21.19 -22.00
C LYS A 2 -12.31 20.11 -21.31
N ARG A 3 -13.35 19.63 -21.99
CA ARG A 3 -14.30 18.61 -21.53
C ARG A 3 -13.57 17.28 -21.31
N LEU A 4 -13.85 16.58 -20.21
CA LEU A 4 -13.90 15.11 -20.19
C LEU A 4 -14.73 14.71 -21.42
N TYR A 5 -14.41 13.62 -22.10
CA TYR A 5 -15.08 13.23 -23.34
C TYR A 5 -16.58 13.57 -23.31
N ALA A 6 -17.08 14.21 -24.39
CA ALA A 6 -18.50 14.38 -24.56
C ALA A 6 -19.19 13.01 -24.64
N ALA A 7 -20.42 12.88 -24.17
CA ALA A 7 -21.13 11.60 -24.12
C ALA A 7 -21.18 10.87 -25.48
N ASP A 8 -21.18 11.65 -26.59
CA ASP A 8 -21.14 11.13 -27.95
C ASP A 8 -19.81 10.50 -28.39
N GLN A 9 -18.75 10.66 -27.56
CA GLN A 9 -17.42 10.06 -27.77
C GLN A 9 -17.21 8.78 -26.95
N LEU A 10 -18.11 8.47 -26.02
CA LEU A 10 -18.08 7.23 -25.25
C LEU A 10 -18.92 6.15 -25.94
N PRO A 11 -18.50 4.87 -25.93
CA PRO A 11 -19.31 3.81 -26.49
C PRO A 11 -20.59 3.62 -25.70
N THR A 12 -21.68 3.30 -26.39
CA THR A 12 -22.87 2.73 -25.73
C THR A 12 -22.56 1.29 -25.33
N VAL A 13 -22.71 0.96 -24.08
CA VAL A 13 -22.43 -0.39 -23.54
C VAL A 13 -23.69 -0.96 -22.92
N ASP A 14 -24.23 -1.98 -23.56
CA ASP A 14 -25.33 -2.76 -22.97
C ASP A 14 -24.77 -3.70 -21.87
N PRO A 15 -25.49 -3.87 -20.74
CA PRO A 15 -25.07 -4.83 -19.72
C PRO A 15 -25.01 -6.24 -20.29
N PRO A 16 -23.99 -7.04 -19.95
CA PRO A 16 -23.95 -8.45 -20.32
C PRO A 16 -25.15 -9.19 -19.72
N ALA A 17 -25.66 -10.19 -20.46
CA ALA A 17 -26.81 -10.99 -20.02
C ALA A 17 -26.54 -11.73 -18.68
N GLU A 18 -25.30 -12.15 -18.48
CA GLU A 18 -24.78 -12.71 -17.24
C GLU A 18 -23.48 -11.98 -16.90
N GLY A 19 -23.49 -11.14 -15.87
CA GLY A 19 -22.33 -10.37 -15.42
C GLY A 19 -22.29 -10.31 -13.89
N PRO A 20 -21.10 -10.11 -13.30
CA PRO A 20 -20.94 -9.99 -11.86
C PRO A 20 -21.75 -8.81 -11.31
N GLU A 21 -22.40 -9.05 -10.17
CA GLU A 21 -23.19 -8.03 -9.46
C GLU A 21 -22.32 -7.12 -8.58
N PHE A 22 -21.09 -7.54 -8.28
CA PHE A 22 -20.13 -6.78 -7.50
C PHE A 22 -18.76 -6.74 -8.19
N LEU A 23 -18.21 -5.55 -8.36
CA LEU A 23 -16.91 -5.33 -8.99
C LEU A 23 -16.02 -4.41 -8.14
N VAL A 24 -14.76 -4.80 -8.00
CA VAL A 24 -13.68 -3.93 -7.52
C VAL A 24 -12.88 -3.46 -8.72
N VAL A 25 -12.63 -2.15 -8.80
CA VAL A 25 -11.80 -1.54 -9.84
C VAL A 25 -10.62 -0.84 -9.17
N ALA A 26 -9.42 -1.35 -9.39
CA ALA A 26 -8.19 -0.81 -8.82
C ALA A 26 -7.09 -0.76 -9.87
N ASN A 27 -6.07 0.09 -9.65
CA ASN A 27 -4.96 0.20 -10.61
C ASN A 27 -4.28 -1.14 -10.91
N ARG A 28 -4.15 -2.03 -9.89
CA ARG A 28 -3.53 -3.35 -10.01
C ARG A 28 -4.55 -4.46 -9.75
N LEU A 29 -4.42 -5.57 -10.48
CA LEU A 29 -5.00 -6.83 -10.04
C LEU A 29 -4.35 -7.28 -8.72
N PRO A 30 -5.04 -8.11 -7.92
CA PRO A 30 -4.56 -8.59 -6.61
C PRO A 30 -3.51 -9.72 -6.75
N ILE A 31 -2.73 -9.70 -7.81
CA ILE A 31 -1.76 -10.73 -8.18
C ILE A 31 -0.41 -10.14 -8.60
N ASP A 32 0.62 -10.93 -8.43
CA ASP A 32 1.95 -10.72 -8.98
C ASP A 32 2.34 -11.92 -9.85
N ARG A 33 3.22 -11.67 -10.84
CA ARG A 33 3.75 -12.73 -11.67
C ARG A 33 4.63 -13.65 -10.83
N ASP A 34 4.48 -14.94 -11.01
CA ASP A 34 5.30 -15.96 -10.39
C ASP A 34 6.13 -16.67 -11.47
N ASP A 35 7.42 -16.38 -11.48
CA ASP A 35 8.39 -16.98 -12.40
C ASP A 35 9.23 -18.07 -11.70
N SER A 36 8.80 -18.57 -10.54
CA SER A 36 9.54 -19.58 -9.76
C SER A 36 9.35 -21.03 -10.25
N GLY A 37 8.31 -21.27 -11.07
CA GLY A 37 8.01 -22.57 -11.67
C GLY A 37 8.55 -22.73 -13.10
N ASP A 38 8.38 -23.92 -13.69
CA ASP A 38 8.77 -24.22 -15.08
C ASP A 38 7.90 -23.45 -16.10
N GLU A 39 6.68 -23.06 -15.71
CA GLU A 39 5.80 -22.17 -16.48
C GLU A 39 5.47 -20.92 -15.67
N PRO A 40 5.41 -19.74 -16.32
CA PRO A 40 5.03 -18.49 -15.65
C PRO A 40 3.59 -18.59 -15.12
N GLY A 41 3.41 -18.35 -13.82
CA GLY A 41 2.12 -18.37 -13.16
C GLY A 41 1.75 -17.03 -12.51
N TRP A 42 0.69 -17.06 -11.72
CA TRP A 42 0.25 -15.94 -10.91
C TRP A 42 0.18 -16.36 -9.44
N LYS A 43 0.61 -15.46 -8.55
CA LYS A 43 0.45 -15.60 -7.10
C LYS A 43 -0.27 -14.38 -6.53
N THR A 44 -0.98 -14.57 -5.43
CA THR A 44 -1.67 -13.45 -4.76
C THR A 44 -0.64 -12.42 -4.29
N ALA A 45 -0.85 -11.14 -4.67
CA ALA A 45 0.02 -10.04 -4.30
C ALA A 45 -0.12 -9.71 -2.81
N PRO A 46 0.99 -9.47 -2.09
CA PRO A 46 0.92 -8.99 -0.71
C PRO A 46 0.45 -7.53 -0.70
N GLY A 47 -0.51 -7.20 0.16
CA GLY A 47 -0.93 -5.81 0.33
C GLY A 47 -2.21 -5.66 1.13
N GLY A 48 -2.29 -4.59 1.94
CA GLY A 48 -3.44 -4.35 2.81
C GLY A 48 -4.78 -4.23 2.06
N LEU A 49 -4.77 -3.62 0.87
CA LEU A 49 -5.97 -3.53 0.03
C LEU A 49 -6.41 -4.91 -0.47
N VAL A 50 -5.47 -5.74 -0.94
CA VAL A 50 -5.75 -7.10 -1.40
C VAL A 50 -6.29 -7.95 -0.26
N THR A 51 -5.61 -7.93 0.89
CA THR A 51 -6.04 -8.65 2.10
C THR A 51 -7.44 -8.24 2.54
N GLY A 52 -7.78 -6.95 2.39
CA GLY A 52 -9.07 -6.41 2.79
C GLY A 52 -10.21 -6.72 1.84
N LEU A 53 -9.97 -6.65 0.54
CA LEU A 53 -11.01 -6.73 -0.48
C LEU A 53 -11.18 -8.13 -1.10
N ALA A 54 -10.11 -8.92 -1.23
CA ALA A 54 -10.21 -10.23 -1.84
C ALA A 54 -11.26 -11.15 -1.18
N PRO A 55 -11.40 -11.20 0.17
CA PRO A 55 -12.48 -11.95 0.80
C PRO A 55 -13.88 -11.46 0.43
N VAL A 56 -14.05 -10.15 0.23
CA VAL A 56 -15.33 -9.55 -0.17
C VAL A 56 -15.68 -9.94 -1.59
N VAL A 57 -14.72 -9.82 -2.53
CA VAL A 57 -14.90 -10.18 -3.93
C VAL A 57 -15.23 -11.66 -4.09
N ARG A 58 -14.52 -12.55 -3.39
CA ARG A 58 -14.79 -14.00 -3.41
C ARG A 58 -16.20 -14.34 -2.95
N ARG A 59 -16.65 -13.75 -1.84
CA ARG A 59 -18.00 -14.03 -1.28
C ARG A 59 -19.12 -13.57 -2.18
N ALA A 60 -18.92 -12.46 -2.86
CA ALA A 60 -19.89 -11.91 -3.78
C ALA A 60 -19.84 -12.57 -5.17
N SER A 61 -18.98 -13.59 -5.39
CA SER A 61 -18.67 -14.12 -6.72
C SER A 61 -18.38 -12.98 -7.71
N GLY A 62 -17.67 -11.96 -7.22
CA GLY A 62 -17.45 -10.71 -7.91
C GLY A 62 -16.24 -10.74 -8.83
N ALA A 63 -16.03 -9.62 -9.56
CA ALA A 63 -14.87 -9.44 -10.40
C ALA A 63 -13.90 -8.38 -9.82
N TRP A 64 -12.63 -8.54 -10.18
CA TRP A 64 -11.61 -7.52 -9.92
C TRP A 64 -11.00 -7.06 -11.23
N ILE A 65 -11.15 -5.77 -11.53
CA ILE A 65 -10.63 -5.14 -12.75
C ILE A 65 -9.36 -4.39 -12.40
N GLY A 66 -8.27 -4.64 -13.15
CA GLY A 66 -6.99 -4.00 -12.89
C GLY A 66 -5.90 -4.34 -13.90
N TRP A 67 -4.81 -3.61 -13.85
CA TRP A 67 -3.61 -3.93 -14.61
C TRP A 67 -2.89 -5.14 -13.99
N PRO A 68 -2.48 -6.17 -14.79
CA PRO A 68 -1.84 -7.37 -14.27
C PRO A 68 -0.38 -7.18 -13.83
N GLY A 69 0.20 -5.98 -14.03
CA GLY A 69 1.55 -5.65 -13.60
C GLY A 69 2.64 -5.89 -14.63
N ILE A 70 2.27 -6.34 -15.81
CA ILE A 70 3.16 -6.51 -16.97
C ILE A 70 2.70 -5.56 -18.08
N THR A 71 3.65 -4.89 -18.73
CA THR A 71 3.35 -3.97 -19.83
C THR A 71 3.40 -4.68 -21.18
N ASP A 72 2.74 -4.09 -22.18
CA ASP A 72 2.75 -4.52 -23.60
C ASP A 72 2.28 -5.96 -23.83
N THR A 73 1.55 -6.53 -22.88
CA THR A 73 1.05 -7.90 -22.93
C THR A 73 -0.47 -7.90 -22.81
N ASP A 74 -1.14 -8.63 -23.68
CA ASP A 74 -2.56 -8.91 -23.55
C ASP A 74 -2.74 -10.15 -22.67
N VAL A 75 -3.61 -10.03 -21.68
CA VAL A 75 -3.99 -11.12 -20.77
C VAL A 75 -5.51 -11.22 -20.81
N ASP A 76 -6.03 -12.40 -21.14
CA ASP A 76 -7.46 -12.66 -21.12
C ASP A 76 -7.99 -12.71 -19.68
N PRO A 77 -9.30 -12.45 -19.45
CA PRO A 77 -9.92 -12.68 -18.15
C PRO A 77 -9.77 -14.13 -17.69
N PHE A 78 -9.53 -14.33 -16.41
CA PHE A 78 -9.31 -15.65 -15.82
C PHE A 78 -9.74 -15.73 -14.37
N GLU A 79 -9.93 -16.96 -13.88
CA GLU A 79 -10.21 -17.22 -12.47
C GLU A 79 -8.91 -17.43 -11.69
N HIS A 80 -8.78 -16.77 -10.55
CA HIS A 80 -7.67 -16.97 -9.62
C HIS A 80 -8.17 -16.84 -8.19
N ASP A 81 -7.93 -17.85 -7.38
CA ASP A 81 -8.24 -17.86 -5.95
C ASP A 81 -9.73 -17.48 -5.67
N GLY A 82 -10.65 -18.02 -6.49
CA GLY A 82 -12.09 -17.79 -6.39
C GLY A 82 -12.56 -16.37 -6.75
N MET A 83 -11.77 -15.63 -7.50
CA MET A 83 -12.09 -14.30 -8.01
C MET A 83 -12.02 -14.29 -9.53
N HIS A 84 -13.00 -13.66 -10.19
CA HIS A 84 -12.94 -13.36 -11.61
C HIS A 84 -12.03 -12.14 -11.86
N LEU A 85 -10.85 -12.35 -12.44
CA LEU A 85 -9.88 -11.28 -12.72
C LEU A 85 -10.02 -10.80 -14.16
N VAL A 86 -10.21 -9.49 -14.31
CA VAL A 86 -10.39 -8.83 -15.60
C VAL A 86 -9.25 -7.86 -15.86
N PRO A 87 -8.26 -8.25 -16.67
CA PRO A 87 -7.09 -7.43 -16.93
C PRO A 87 -7.41 -6.19 -17.78
N VAL A 88 -6.77 -5.07 -17.43
CA VAL A 88 -6.68 -3.86 -18.24
C VAL A 88 -5.24 -3.72 -18.73
N ARG A 89 -5.04 -3.79 -20.04
CA ARG A 89 -3.71 -3.66 -20.65
C ARG A 89 -3.17 -2.24 -20.49
N LEU A 90 -1.90 -2.16 -20.09
CA LEU A 90 -1.10 -0.95 -20.15
C LEU A 90 0.13 -1.18 -21.04
N SER A 91 0.41 -0.25 -21.95
CA SER A 91 1.68 -0.22 -22.65
C SER A 91 2.80 0.33 -21.76
N SER A 92 4.05 0.16 -22.17
CA SER A 92 5.19 0.80 -21.49
C SER A 92 5.07 2.33 -21.48
N GLU A 93 4.48 2.94 -22.51
CA GLU A 93 4.19 4.36 -22.57
C GLU A 93 3.08 4.76 -21.57
N ASP A 94 2.00 3.97 -21.48
CA ASP A 94 0.94 4.17 -20.48
C ASP A 94 1.53 4.12 -19.07
N PHE A 95 2.34 3.10 -18.77
CA PHE A 95 2.99 2.97 -17.47
C PHE A 95 3.84 4.20 -17.13
N GLN A 96 4.65 4.67 -18.08
CA GLN A 96 5.52 5.82 -17.87
C GLN A 96 4.73 7.13 -17.69
N MET A 97 3.71 7.41 -18.52
CA MET A 97 3.01 8.71 -18.51
C MET A 97 1.84 8.76 -17.52
N TYR A 98 1.04 7.68 -17.45
CA TYR A 98 -0.11 7.60 -16.55
C TYR A 98 0.31 7.26 -15.11
N TYR A 99 1.08 6.16 -14.93
CA TYR A 99 1.40 5.68 -13.60
C TYR A 99 2.59 6.42 -12.98
N GLU A 100 3.77 6.39 -13.62
CA GLU A 100 4.96 7.09 -13.11
C GLU A 100 4.79 8.62 -13.21
N GLY A 101 4.26 9.12 -14.33
CA GLY A 101 4.07 10.53 -14.59
C GLY A 101 2.92 11.15 -13.79
N PHE A 102 1.68 11.07 -14.30
CA PHE A 102 0.57 11.81 -13.71
C PHE A 102 0.22 11.31 -12.31
N SER A 103 0.11 10.01 -12.10
CA SER A 103 -0.25 9.47 -10.79
C SER A 103 0.84 9.73 -9.75
N ASN A 104 2.11 9.42 -10.04
CA ASN A 104 3.17 9.45 -9.03
C ASN A 104 4.07 10.69 -9.11
N GLY A 105 4.16 11.37 -10.25
CA GLY A 105 4.89 12.62 -10.42
C GLY A 105 4.04 13.88 -10.22
N THR A 106 2.70 13.80 -10.37
CA THR A 106 1.77 14.93 -10.19
C THR A 106 0.90 14.77 -8.95
N LEU A 107 0.04 13.73 -8.92
CA LEU A 107 -0.97 13.59 -7.86
C LEU A 107 -0.36 13.18 -6.52
N TRP A 108 0.53 12.20 -6.49
CA TRP A 108 1.13 11.72 -5.26
C TRP A 108 1.80 12.83 -4.43
N PRO A 109 2.75 13.63 -4.98
CA PRO A 109 3.37 14.71 -4.21
C PRO A 109 2.36 15.80 -3.83
N LEU A 110 1.41 16.16 -4.71
CA LEU A 110 0.40 17.17 -4.43
C LEU A 110 -0.51 16.76 -3.26
N PHE A 111 -0.94 15.49 -3.21
CA PHE A 111 -1.82 14.96 -2.18
C PHE A 111 -1.10 14.66 -0.86
N HIS A 112 0.24 14.64 -0.88
CA HIS A 112 1.09 14.53 0.31
C HIS A 112 1.74 15.87 0.66
N ASP A 113 0.95 16.95 0.68
CA ASP A 113 1.30 18.29 1.15
C ASP A 113 2.54 18.90 0.44
N VAL A 114 2.80 18.51 -0.82
CA VAL A 114 3.93 19.03 -1.63
C VAL A 114 5.29 18.81 -0.96
N ILE A 115 5.48 17.69 -0.25
CA ILE A 115 6.78 17.30 0.33
C ILE A 115 7.86 17.22 -0.76
N ALA A 116 7.47 16.79 -1.97
CA ALA A 116 8.27 16.90 -3.19
C ALA A 116 7.51 17.76 -4.22
N PRO A 117 8.18 18.52 -5.08
CA PRO A 117 7.53 19.32 -6.11
C PRO A 117 6.72 18.47 -7.07
N PRO A 118 5.41 18.74 -7.28
CA PRO A 118 4.63 18.08 -8.32
C PRO A 118 5.02 18.59 -9.71
N ALA A 119 5.07 17.69 -10.69
CA ALA A 119 5.28 18.06 -12.09
C ALA A 119 3.94 18.07 -12.84
N PHE A 120 3.72 19.09 -13.67
CA PHE A 120 2.49 19.27 -14.42
C PHE A 120 2.77 19.18 -15.94
N HIS A 121 2.59 17.98 -16.51
CA HIS A 121 2.76 17.75 -17.95
C HIS A 121 1.41 17.44 -18.60
N ARG A 122 1.09 18.17 -19.69
CA ARG A 122 -0.16 17.96 -20.41
C ARG A 122 -0.25 16.57 -21.04
N THR A 123 0.85 16.05 -21.57
CA THR A 123 0.91 14.71 -22.15
C THR A 123 0.61 13.62 -21.12
N TRP A 124 1.03 13.81 -19.86
CA TRP A 124 0.70 12.90 -18.77
C TRP A 124 -0.80 12.91 -18.44
N TRP A 125 -1.40 14.12 -18.44
CA TRP A 125 -2.84 14.26 -18.26
C TRP A 125 -3.63 13.60 -19.37
N ASP A 126 -3.25 13.86 -20.64
CA ASP A 126 -3.94 13.27 -21.79
C ASP A 126 -3.89 11.73 -21.71
N LYS A 127 -2.74 11.16 -21.32
CA LYS A 127 -2.58 9.72 -21.12
C LYS A 127 -3.37 9.20 -19.89
N TYR A 128 -3.43 9.98 -18.80
CA TYR A 128 -4.24 9.65 -17.63
C TYR A 128 -5.73 9.56 -17.97
N LEU A 129 -6.22 10.47 -18.79
CA LEU A 129 -7.58 10.44 -19.30
C LEU A 129 -7.85 9.21 -20.19
N GLU A 130 -6.93 8.89 -21.10
CA GLU A 130 -7.03 7.72 -21.99
C GLU A 130 -7.09 6.41 -21.18
N VAL A 131 -6.20 6.22 -20.20
CA VAL A 131 -6.17 5.01 -19.39
C VAL A 131 -7.41 4.91 -18.51
N ASN A 132 -7.86 6.00 -17.85
CA ASN A 132 -9.09 5.99 -17.07
C ASN A 132 -10.31 5.64 -17.94
N THR A 133 -10.35 6.10 -19.19
CA THR A 133 -11.42 5.74 -20.15
C THR A 133 -11.40 4.24 -20.45
N ARG A 134 -10.22 3.64 -20.64
CA ARG A 134 -10.06 2.20 -20.86
C ARG A 134 -10.54 1.39 -19.67
N PHE A 135 -10.21 1.82 -18.44
CA PHE A 135 -10.75 1.19 -17.20
C PHE A 135 -12.27 1.30 -17.12
N ALA A 136 -12.84 2.48 -17.42
CA ALA A 136 -14.28 2.70 -17.38
C ALA A 136 -15.03 1.84 -18.43
N ILE A 137 -14.53 1.75 -19.67
CA ILE A 137 -15.10 0.89 -20.72
C ILE A 137 -15.05 -0.58 -20.28
N ARG A 138 -13.89 -1.04 -19.81
CA ARG A 138 -13.72 -2.44 -19.37
C ARG A 138 -14.66 -2.77 -18.22
N THR A 139 -14.86 -1.82 -17.29
CA THR A 139 -15.82 -1.96 -16.20
C THR A 139 -17.25 -2.01 -16.72
N ALA A 140 -17.62 -1.11 -17.63
CA ALA A 140 -18.95 -1.08 -18.21
C ALA A 140 -19.33 -2.37 -18.94
N GLU A 141 -18.37 -2.94 -19.71
CA GLU A 141 -18.52 -4.23 -20.44
C GLU A 141 -18.64 -5.43 -19.49
N THR A 142 -18.04 -5.37 -18.29
CA THR A 142 -18.01 -6.49 -17.35
C THR A 142 -19.20 -6.46 -16.39
N ALA A 143 -19.61 -5.27 -15.94
CA ALA A 143 -20.62 -5.11 -14.89
C ALA A 143 -22.01 -5.61 -15.32
N GLY A 144 -22.59 -6.52 -14.54
CA GLY A 144 -23.96 -6.95 -14.68
C GLY A 144 -24.96 -5.79 -14.55
N LYS A 145 -26.22 -6.03 -14.85
CA LYS A 145 -27.28 -5.02 -14.70
C LYS A 145 -27.44 -4.64 -13.23
N ASN A 146 -27.50 -3.33 -12.93
CA ASN A 146 -27.63 -2.79 -11.58
C ASN A 146 -26.47 -3.20 -10.63
N ALA A 147 -25.31 -3.58 -11.16
CA ALA A 147 -24.16 -3.99 -10.36
C ALA A 147 -23.65 -2.89 -9.43
N THR A 148 -23.04 -3.30 -8.34
CA THR A 148 -22.27 -2.41 -7.44
C THR A 148 -20.80 -2.40 -7.87
N VAL A 149 -20.27 -1.22 -8.18
CA VAL A 149 -18.89 -1.02 -8.62
C VAL A 149 -18.14 -0.19 -7.58
N TRP A 150 -17.03 -0.72 -7.05
CA TRP A 150 -16.21 -0.04 -6.05
C TRP A 150 -14.84 0.32 -6.64
N VAL A 151 -14.65 1.59 -6.98
CA VAL A 151 -13.43 2.13 -7.59
C VAL A 151 -12.46 2.62 -6.51
N HIS A 152 -11.18 2.26 -6.67
CA HIS A 152 -10.15 2.55 -5.67
C HIS A 152 -9.03 3.45 -6.19
N ASP A 153 -8.77 4.49 -5.40
CA ASP A 153 -7.56 5.28 -5.32
C ASP A 153 -7.31 6.27 -6.48
N TYR A 154 -6.33 7.13 -6.26
CA TYR A 154 -6.03 8.34 -7.04
C TYR A 154 -5.65 8.10 -8.50
N GLN A 155 -5.30 6.88 -8.88
CA GLN A 155 -5.03 6.53 -10.28
C GLN A 155 -6.32 6.56 -11.13
N LEU A 156 -7.48 6.43 -10.51
CA LEU A 156 -8.75 6.19 -11.19
C LEU A 156 -9.82 7.26 -10.90
N PHE A 157 -9.40 8.51 -10.65
CA PHE A 157 -10.33 9.59 -10.31
C PHE A 157 -11.40 9.88 -11.37
N LEU A 158 -11.15 9.56 -12.65
CA LEU A 158 -12.09 9.86 -13.73
C LEU A 158 -13.07 8.71 -14.02
N VAL A 159 -12.75 7.50 -13.55
CA VAL A 159 -13.56 6.29 -13.82
C VAL A 159 -15.01 6.44 -13.37
N PRO A 160 -15.34 6.99 -12.18
CA PRO A 160 -16.73 7.08 -11.74
C PRO A 160 -17.63 7.86 -12.71
N GLN A 161 -17.19 9.03 -13.15
CA GLN A 161 -17.97 9.86 -14.09
C GLN A 161 -18.08 9.23 -15.48
N LEU A 162 -16.99 8.67 -16.00
CA LEU A 162 -16.97 7.99 -17.29
C LEU A 162 -17.89 6.78 -17.29
N LEU A 163 -17.88 6.00 -16.21
CA LEU A 163 -18.74 4.84 -16.02
C LEU A 163 -20.21 5.26 -15.89
N ARG A 164 -20.53 6.30 -15.10
CA ARG A 164 -21.88 6.83 -14.94
C ARG A 164 -22.49 7.25 -16.29
N SER A 165 -21.69 7.84 -17.17
CA SER A 165 -22.15 8.24 -18.51
C SER A 165 -22.49 7.05 -19.41
N MET A 166 -21.83 5.92 -19.25
CA MET A 166 -22.06 4.69 -20.04
C MET A 166 -23.09 3.75 -19.41
N ARG A 167 -23.13 3.69 -18.09
CA ARG A 167 -23.92 2.76 -17.29
C ARG A 167 -24.59 3.51 -16.12
N PRO A 168 -25.69 4.25 -16.38
CA PRO A 168 -26.42 4.98 -15.33
C PRO A 168 -27.11 4.05 -14.33
N ASP A 169 -27.26 2.77 -14.66
CA ASP A 169 -27.90 1.74 -13.84
C ASP A 169 -27.04 1.24 -12.66
N VAL A 170 -25.71 1.38 -12.72
CA VAL A 170 -24.81 0.84 -11.69
C VAL A 170 -24.68 1.76 -10.48
N SER A 171 -24.51 1.15 -9.29
CA SER A 171 -24.17 1.86 -8.06
C SER A 171 -22.66 2.02 -7.96
N ILE A 172 -22.15 3.25 -7.81
CA ILE A 172 -20.72 3.54 -7.88
C ILE A 172 -20.22 4.06 -6.55
N GLY A 173 -19.33 3.31 -5.88
CA GLY A 173 -18.52 3.76 -4.78
C GLY A 173 -17.12 4.15 -5.25
N PHE A 174 -16.56 5.21 -4.69
CA PHE A 174 -15.16 5.56 -4.87
C PHE A 174 -14.45 5.67 -3.52
N PHE A 175 -13.22 5.14 -3.40
CA PHE A 175 -12.46 5.22 -2.17
C PHE A 175 -11.04 5.76 -2.41
N LEU A 176 -10.68 6.84 -1.69
CA LEU A 176 -9.35 7.43 -1.73
C LEU A 176 -8.51 6.94 -0.54
N HIS A 177 -7.39 6.24 -0.84
CA HIS A 177 -6.50 5.69 0.18
C HIS A 177 -5.42 6.67 0.66
N ILE A 178 -5.13 7.71 -0.12
CA ILE A 178 -4.15 8.75 0.21
C ILE A 178 -4.82 9.98 0.83
N PRO A 179 -4.09 10.90 1.47
CA PRO A 179 -4.68 12.13 1.98
C PRO A 179 -5.35 12.96 0.87
N PHE A 180 -6.34 13.77 1.22
CA PHE A 180 -6.86 14.80 0.31
C PHE A 180 -6.35 16.18 0.77
N PRO A 181 -5.67 16.96 -0.10
CA PRO A 181 -5.02 18.20 0.28
C PRO A 181 -6.02 19.32 0.60
N PRO A 182 -5.61 20.34 1.38
CA PRO A 182 -6.39 21.55 1.56
C PRO A 182 -6.54 22.34 0.26
N VAL A 183 -7.54 23.21 0.22
CA VAL A 183 -7.95 23.96 -0.99
C VAL A 183 -6.78 24.70 -1.64
N GLU A 184 -5.90 25.30 -0.85
CA GLU A 184 -4.79 26.09 -1.31
C GLU A 184 -3.78 25.24 -2.12
N LEU A 185 -3.46 24.07 -1.62
CA LEU A 185 -2.58 23.13 -2.31
C LEU A 185 -3.27 22.50 -3.53
N TYR A 186 -4.52 22.03 -3.37
CA TYR A 186 -5.30 21.45 -4.46
C TYR A 186 -5.48 22.41 -5.65
N SER A 187 -5.63 23.71 -5.36
CA SER A 187 -5.78 24.75 -6.39
C SER A 187 -4.60 24.88 -7.35
N GLN A 188 -3.43 24.32 -7.00
CA GLN A 188 -2.26 24.30 -7.89
C GLN A 188 -2.46 23.35 -9.06
N LEU A 189 -3.34 22.35 -8.96
CA LEU A 189 -3.58 21.36 -10.01
C LEU A 189 -4.27 22.02 -11.22
N PRO A 190 -3.68 22.01 -12.43
CA PRO A 190 -4.31 22.60 -13.61
C PRO A 190 -5.66 21.96 -13.95
N TRP A 191 -5.80 20.66 -13.73
CA TRP A 191 -7.00 19.86 -14.04
C TRP A 191 -7.89 19.60 -12.80
N ARG A 192 -7.86 20.53 -11.84
CA ARG A 192 -8.59 20.41 -10.58
C ARG A 192 -10.10 20.22 -10.72
N SER A 193 -10.72 20.92 -11.69
CA SER A 193 -12.17 20.81 -11.91
C SER A 193 -12.54 19.48 -12.57
N GLU A 194 -11.71 19.01 -13.48
CA GLU A 194 -11.88 17.74 -14.17
C GLU A 194 -11.77 16.55 -13.21
N ILE A 195 -10.77 16.57 -12.32
CA ILE A 195 -10.60 15.54 -11.27
C ILE A 195 -11.82 15.52 -10.32
N LEU A 196 -12.27 16.68 -9.84
CA LEU A 196 -13.44 16.74 -8.95
C LEU A 196 -14.69 16.19 -9.64
N ARG A 197 -14.96 16.60 -10.88
CA ARG A 197 -16.11 16.10 -11.65
C ARG A 197 -16.00 14.59 -11.89
N GLY A 198 -14.79 14.11 -12.20
CA GLY A 198 -14.57 12.68 -12.40
C GLY A 198 -14.98 11.83 -11.21
N VAL A 199 -14.58 12.25 -10.02
CA VAL A 199 -14.91 11.52 -8.77
C VAL A 199 -16.40 11.63 -8.43
N GLN A 200 -17.03 12.77 -8.74
CA GLN A 200 -18.44 13.04 -8.41
C GLN A 200 -19.45 12.25 -9.26
N GLY A 201 -19.00 11.43 -10.22
CA GLY A 201 -19.84 10.40 -10.84
C GLY A 201 -20.19 9.24 -9.88
N ALA A 202 -19.53 9.14 -8.72
CA ALA A 202 -19.84 8.16 -7.69
C ALA A 202 -21.03 8.58 -6.82
N ASP A 203 -21.78 7.61 -6.30
CA ASP A 203 -22.85 7.83 -5.32
C ASP A 203 -22.25 8.06 -3.92
N LEU A 204 -21.15 7.35 -3.58
CA LEU A 204 -20.44 7.48 -2.33
C LEU A 204 -18.94 7.64 -2.54
N ILE A 205 -18.34 8.65 -1.91
CA ILE A 205 -16.90 8.90 -1.91
C ILE A 205 -16.37 8.73 -0.49
N GLY A 206 -15.50 7.74 -0.29
CA GLY A 206 -14.86 7.44 0.99
C GLY A 206 -13.46 8.03 1.12
N PHE A 207 -13.15 8.53 2.31
CA PHE A 207 -11.84 9.05 2.70
C PHE A 207 -11.36 8.40 3.98
N GLN A 208 -10.04 8.47 4.24
CA GLN A 208 -9.47 7.90 5.45
C GLN A 208 -9.76 8.74 6.70
N ARG A 209 -9.75 10.07 6.58
CA ARG A 209 -9.88 11.00 7.70
C ARG A 209 -11.06 11.98 7.50
N PRO A 210 -11.68 12.44 8.59
CA PRO A 210 -12.74 13.49 8.51
C PRO A 210 -12.24 14.77 7.84
N THR A 211 -10.96 15.14 8.06
CA THR A 211 -10.33 16.32 7.45
C THR A 211 -10.21 16.19 5.94
N ASP A 212 -9.91 14.99 5.41
CA ASP A 212 -9.79 14.76 3.98
C ASP A 212 -11.16 14.93 3.28
N ALA A 213 -12.22 14.33 3.84
CA ALA A 213 -13.59 14.52 3.36
C ALA A 213 -14.02 16.01 3.40
N ALA A 214 -13.67 16.71 4.47
CA ALA A 214 -13.97 18.14 4.60
C ALA A 214 -13.19 18.98 3.57
N ASN A 215 -11.93 18.67 3.32
CA ASN A 215 -11.09 19.33 2.30
C ASN A 215 -11.67 19.10 0.89
N PHE A 216 -12.07 17.86 0.58
CA PHE A 216 -12.72 17.53 -0.69
C PHE A 216 -13.98 18.39 -0.89
N ARG A 217 -14.90 18.43 0.06
CA ARG A 217 -16.13 19.23 -0.02
C ARG A 217 -15.83 20.74 -0.16
N ARG A 218 -14.78 21.26 0.49
CA ARG A 218 -14.33 22.66 0.31
C ARG A 218 -13.84 22.90 -1.12
N CYS A 219 -13.07 21.97 -1.69
CA CYS A 219 -12.58 22.05 -3.07
C CYS A 219 -13.73 22.00 -4.07
N VAL A 220 -14.72 21.15 -3.85
CA VAL A 220 -15.94 21.07 -4.67
C VAL A 220 -16.67 22.41 -4.70
N ARG A 221 -16.96 23.01 -3.54
CA ARG A 221 -17.62 24.34 -3.48
C ARG A 221 -16.84 25.41 -4.24
N LYS A 222 -15.50 25.40 -4.14
CA LYS A 222 -14.65 26.43 -4.76
C LYS A 222 -14.48 26.24 -6.26
N HIS A 223 -14.37 25.00 -6.74
CA HIS A 223 -13.89 24.73 -8.12
C HIS A 223 -14.95 24.09 -9.03
N SER A 224 -15.98 23.45 -8.48
CA SER A 224 -17.09 22.87 -9.26
C SER A 224 -18.36 23.70 -9.20
N GLY A 225 -18.49 24.55 -8.19
CA GLY A 225 -19.70 25.38 -7.99
C GLY A 225 -20.91 24.58 -7.48
N PHE A 226 -20.73 23.30 -7.12
CA PHE A 226 -21.80 22.46 -6.61
C PHE A 226 -22.17 22.78 -5.16
N ILE A 227 -23.45 22.57 -4.83
CA ILE A 227 -23.98 22.82 -3.49
C ILE A 227 -23.60 21.65 -2.58
N THR A 228 -23.09 21.96 -1.39
CA THR A 228 -22.79 20.94 -0.37
C THR A 228 -23.59 21.21 0.89
N LYS A 229 -24.25 20.17 1.44
CA LYS A 229 -25.00 20.23 2.70
C LYS A 229 -24.60 19.05 3.58
N GLY A 230 -23.87 19.30 4.66
CA GLY A 230 -23.27 18.23 5.46
C GLY A 230 -22.25 17.45 4.62
N ASP A 231 -22.46 16.15 4.51
CA ASP A 231 -21.62 15.26 3.68
C ASP A 231 -22.15 15.12 2.24
N ASP A 232 -23.34 15.61 1.95
CA ASP A 232 -24.00 15.48 0.66
C ASP A 232 -23.60 16.63 -0.29
N ILE A 233 -23.45 16.30 -1.56
CA ILE A 233 -23.10 17.17 -2.67
C ILE A 233 -24.16 16.99 -3.74
N THR A 234 -24.88 18.06 -4.10
CA THR A 234 -25.80 18.06 -5.24
C THR A 234 -25.00 18.30 -6.52
N VAL A 235 -24.86 17.27 -7.33
CA VAL A 235 -24.21 17.31 -8.64
C VAL A 235 -25.28 17.63 -9.69
N THR A 236 -25.17 18.78 -10.34
CA THR A 236 -26.14 19.19 -11.37
C THR A 236 -25.99 18.37 -12.64
N ALA A 237 -27.10 18.19 -13.35
CA ALA A 237 -27.11 17.53 -14.65
C ALA A 237 -26.08 18.16 -15.61
N ASP A 238 -25.36 17.33 -16.34
CA ASP A 238 -24.43 17.73 -17.39
C ASP A 238 -24.86 17.05 -18.71
N PRO A 239 -25.60 17.76 -19.59
CA PRO A 239 -26.05 17.22 -20.86
C PRO A 239 -24.90 16.81 -21.79
N ASP A 240 -23.75 17.46 -21.68
CA ASP A 240 -22.57 17.12 -22.49
C ASP A 240 -21.95 15.77 -22.09
N LEU A 241 -22.14 15.37 -20.82
CA LEU A 241 -21.72 14.06 -20.30
C LEU A 241 -22.88 13.05 -20.27
N GLY A 242 -24.09 13.47 -20.63
CA GLY A 242 -25.28 12.61 -20.60
C GLY A 242 -25.69 12.19 -19.19
N THR A 243 -25.36 12.99 -18.17
CA THR A 243 -25.67 12.66 -16.77
C THR A 243 -26.79 13.51 -16.21
N GLU A 244 -27.64 12.89 -15.39
CA GLU A 244 -28.72 13.54 -14.66
C GLU A 244 -28.22 14.15 -13.34
N GLU A 245 -29.06 15.02 -12.73
CA GLU A 245 -28.82 15.51 -11.38
C GLU A 245 -28.86 14.34 -10.38
N HIS A 246 -27.87 14.27 -9.49
CA HIS A 246 -27.80 13.26 -8.46
C HIS A 246 -27.11 13.79 -7.20
N ILE A 247 -27.22 13.03 -6.12
CA ILE A 247 -26.55 13.32 -4.84
C ILE A 247 -25.36 12.38 -4.70
N THR A 248 -24.19 12.97 -4.49
CA THR A 248 -22.97 12.26 -4.10
C THR A 248 -22.70 12.51 -2.63
N ARG A 249 -22.47 11.49 -1.82
CA ARG A 249 -22.02 11.63 -0.42
C ARG A 249 -20.51 11.51 -0.31
N ALA A 250 -19.87 12.42 0.43
CA ALA A 250 -18.42 12.42 0.68
C ALA A 250 -18.16 12.33 2.19
N ALA A 251 -17.80 11.13 2.67
CA ALA A 251 -17.66 10.82 4.09
C ALA A 251 -16.36 10.08 4.42
N HIS A 252 -16.05 9.86 5.70
CA HIS A 252 -14.82 9.16 6.11
C HIS A 252 -15.13 7.74 6.58
N TYR A 253 -14.26 6.82 6.14
CA TYR A 253 -14.28 5.39 6.47
C TYR A 253 -12.83 4.94 6.67
N PRO A 254 -12.30 4.94 7.90
CA PRO A 254 -10.90 4.61 8.15
C PRO A 254 -10.64 3.12 7.92
N ILE A 255 -9.84 2.78 6.89
CA ILE A 255 -9.47 1.38 6.60
C ILE A 255 -8.68 0.78 7.76
N SER A 256 -8.86 -0.51 8.02
CA SER A 256 -8.13 -1.24 9.04
C SER A 256 -7.50 -2.51 8.48
N VAL A 257 -7.03 -3.37 9.36
CA VAL A 257 -6.37 -4.63 9.05
C VAL A 257 -7.28 -5.81 9.39
N ASP A 258 -6.98 -6.98 8.85
CA ASP A 258 -7.56 -8.22 9.32
C ASP A 258 -6.89 -8.61 10.65
N THR A 259 -7.49 -8.12 11.73
CA THR A 259 -6.94 -8.22 13.08
C THR A 259 -6.90 -9.66 13.56
N ASP A 260 -7.94 -10.45 13.27
CA ASP A 260 -8.03 -11.83 13.72
C ASP A 260 -6.97 -12.70 13.03
N ALA A 261 -6.82 -12.59 11.72
CA ALA A 261 -5.79 -13.29 10.97
C ALA A 261 -4.35 -12.90 11.41
N LEU A 262 -4.12 -11.64 11.80
CA LEU A 262 -2.82 -11.21 12.33
C LEU A 262 -2.56 -11.77 13.72
N ILE A 263 -3.56 -11.85 14.60
CA ILE A 263 -3.46 -12.45 15.94
C ILE A 263 -3.17 -13.93 15.81
N GLU A 264 -3.92 -14.67 14.99
CA GLU A 264 -3.70 -16.09 14.76
C GLU A 264 -2.29 -16.38 14.26
N LEU A 265 -1.80 -15.60 13.30
CA LEU A 265 -0.45 -15.71 12.78
C LEU A 265 0.59 -15.43 13.86
N ALA A 266 0.42 -14.34 14.64
CA ALA A 266 1.34 -13.96 15.71
C ALA A 266 1.41 -15.00 16.86
N ASP A 267 0.30 -15.70 17.13
CA ASP A 267 0.24 -16.74 18.17
C ASP A 267 0.77 -18.11 17.69
N THR A 268 1.14 -18.23 16.40
CA THR A 268 1.72 -19.45 15.84
C THR A 268 3.09 -19.74 16.47
N PRO A 269 3.34 -20.96 17.01
CA PRO A 269 4.63 -21.29 17.64
C PRO A 269 5.86 -21.08 16.73
N ALA A 270 5.72 -21.34 15.42
CA ALA A 270 6.78 -21.13 14.45
C ALA A 270 7.16 -19.65 14.34
N ILE A 271 6.18 -18.75 14.29
CA ILE A 271 6.40 -17.30 14.21
C ILE A 271 7.03 -16.76 15.50
N GLN A 272 6.58 -17.25 16.66
CA GLN A 272 7.18 -16.87 17.95
C GLN A 272 8.63 -17.36 18.07
N ALA A 273 8.92 -18.58 17.60
CA ALA A 273 10.29 -19.10 17.55
C ALA A 273 11.16 -18.27 16.59
N ARG A 274 10.63 -17.89 15.42
CA ARG A 274 11.33 -17.04 14.46
C ARG A 274 11.62 -15.65 15.02
N ALA A 275 10.70 -15.05 15.75
CA ALA A 275 10.91 -13.77 16.44
C ALA A 275 12.08 -13.84 17.45
N GLN A 276 12.19 -14.93 18.21
CA GLN A 276 13.32 -15.16 19.11
C GLN A 276 14.65 -15.39 18.35
N GLU A 277 14.59 -16.05 17.20
CA GLU A 277 15.75 -16.26 16.33
C GLU A 277 16.24 -14.93 15.76
N ILE A 278 15.34 -14.07 15.24
CA ILE A 278 15.66 -12.71 14.80
C ILE A 278 16.40 -11.95 15.92
N ARG A 279 15.94 -12.00 17.17
CA ARG A 279 16.65 -11.34 18.26
C ARG A 279 18.05 -11.91 18.48
N ARG A 280 18.24 -13.24 18.34
CA ARG A 280 19.58 -13.89 18.42
C ARG A 280 20.48 -13.46 17.27
N GLU A 281 19.97 -13.40 16.06
CA GLU A 281 20.70 -12.94 14.87
C GLU A 281 21.12 -11.45 15.01
N LEU A 282 20.33 -10.64 15.68
CA LEU A 282 20.64 -9.24 16.02
C LEU A 282 21.60 -9.09 17.21
N GLY A 283 22.14 -10.21 17.77
CA GLY A 283 23.07 -10.19 18.90
C GLY A 283 22.39 -10.09 20.29
N ASN A 284 21.11 -10.40 20.40
CA ASN A 284 20.29 -10.28 21.63
C ASN A 284 20.38 -8.90 22.30
N PRO A 285 20.10 -7.80 21.60
CA PRO A 285 20.07 -6.48 22.19
C PRO A 285 18.97 -6.40 23.28
N ASP A 286 19.16 -5.51 24.26
CA ASP A 286 18.15 -5.25 25.29
C ASP A 286 16.86 -4.71 24.65
N ILE A 287 17.01 -3.83 23.63
CA ILE A 287 15.91 -3.17 22.92
C ILE A 287 16.10 -3.30 21.40
N VAL A 288 15.08 -3.79 20.71
CA VAL A 288 14.96 -3.75 19.25
C VAL A 288 13.99 -2.63 18.86
N ILE A 289 14.48 -1.66 18.12
CA ILE A 289 13.67 -0.62 17.47
C ILE A 289 13.42 -1.06 16.03
N LEU A 290 12.18 -1.03 15.55
CA LEU A 290 11.82 -1.40 14.18
C LEU A 290 11.20 -0.22 13.44
N GLY A 291 11.65 0.02 12.22
CA GLY A 291 10.98 0.84 11.22
C GLY A 291 10.76 0.02 9.96
N THR A 292 9.56 -0.03 9.44
CA THR A 292 9.26 -0.68 8.16
C THR A 292 8.34 0.19 7.32
N ASP A 293 8.76 0.46 6.10
CA ASP A 293 8.03 1.30 5.14
C ASP A 293 8.44 0.92 3.72
N ARG A 294 7.65 1.34 2.74
CA ARG A 294 8.15 1.46 1.38
C ARG A 294 9.22 2.54 1.31
N MET A 295 10.20 2.38 0.42
CA MET A 295 11.16 3.45 0.12
C MET A 295 10.43 4.62 -0.55
N ASP A 296 9.97 5.59 0.27
CA ASP A 296 9.18 6.74 -0.17
C ASP A 296 9.53 7.96 0.68
N TYR A 297 9.69 9.12 0.03
CA TYR A 297 10.05 10.37 0.71
C TYR A 297 8.97 10.85 1.71
N THR A 298 7.72 10.39 1.58
CA THR A 298 6.63 10.71 2.49
C THR A 298 6.75 9.99 3.84
N LYS A 299 7.55 8.91 3.92
CA LYS A 299 7.60 8.02 5.09
C LYS A 299 8.56 8.48 6.20
N GLY A 300 9.27 9.61 6.01
CA GLY A 300 10.09 10.20 7.05
C GLY A 300 11.35 9.41 7.44
N LEU A 301 11.84 8.50 6.54
CA LEU A 301 13.02 7.68 6.82
C LEU A 301 14.24 8.51 7.22
N ARG A 302 14.51 9.62 6.51
CA ARG A 302 15.65 10.51 6.81
C ARG A 302 15.55 11.13 8.20
N HIS A 303 14.35 11.57 8.59
CA HIS A 303 14.10 12.17 9.91
C HIS A 303 14.33 11.17 11.03
N ARG A 304 13.86 9.93 10.82
CA ARG A 304 14.03 8.81 11.74
C ARG A 304 15.50 8.43 11.92
N LEU A 305 16.23 8.25 10.82
CA LEU A 305 17.67 7.94 10.84
C LEU A 305 18.48 9.07 11.50
N LYS A 306 18.16 10.32 11.17
CA LYS A 306 18.79 11.49 11.82
C LYS A 306 18.54 11.50 13.33
N ALA A 307 17.31 11.25 13.78
CA ALA A 307 16.99 11.21 15.20
C ALA A 307 17.74 10.10 15.95
N VAL A 308 17.81 8.89 15.36
CA VAL A 308 18.57 7.77 15.92
C VAL A 308 20.07 8.10 15.98
N HIS A 309 20.65 8.63 14.89
CA HIS A 309 22.05 9.05 14.85
C HIS A 309 22.39 10.09 15.95
N GLU A 310 21.55 11.14 16.08
CA GLU A 310 21.75 12.16 17.10
C GLU A 310 21.65 11.60 18.53
N LEU A 311 20.68 10.69 18.78
CA LEU A 311 20.52 10.03 20.08
C LEU A 311 21.75 9.19 20.46
N LEU A 312 22.34 8.48 19.51
CA LEU A 312 23.58 7.72 19.70
C LEU A 312 24.75 8.66 20.01
N ARG A 313 24.91 9.75 19.24
CA ARG A 313 25.97 10.73 19.41
C ARG A 313 25.85 11.50 20.74
N GLU A 314 24.63 11.75 21.22
CA GLU A 314 24.34 12.35 22.52
C GLU A 314 24.52 11.35 23.69
N GLY A 315 24.78 10.07 23.42
CA GLY A 315 24.88 9.03 24.42
C GLY A 315 23.55 8.72 25.13
N ARG A 316 22.42 9.15 24.57
CA ARG A 316 21.07 8.88 25.09
C ARG A 316 20.57 7.49 24.71
N LEU A 317 20.94 6.97 23.54
CA LEU A 317 20.82 5.58 23.16
C LEU A 317 22.16 4.88 23.38
N ASP A 318 22.13 3.78 24.10
CA ASP A 318 23.29 2.93 24.35
C ASP A 318 23.47 1.98 23.15
N LYS A 319 24.53 2.19 22.36
CA LYS A 319 24.83 1.42 21.14
C LYS A 319 25.06 -0.07 21.39
N ASP A 320 25.38 -0.46 22.64
CA ASP A 320 25.64 -1.85 23.01
C ASP A 320 24.38 -2.57 23.51
N LYS A 321 23.27 -1.82 23.72
CA LYS A 321 21.99 -2.35 24.22
C LYS A 321 20.85 -2.21 23.24
N VAL A 322 20.95 -1.27 22.30
CA VAL A 322 19.87 -0.95 21.37
C VAL A 322 20.30 -1.25 19.94
N THR A 323 19.44 -1.93 19.20
CA THR A 323 19.61 -2.16 17.76
C THR A 323 18.41 -1.59 17.01
N PHE A 324 18.68 -0.86 15.93
CA PHE A 324 17.65 -0.35 15.05
C PHE A 324 17.58 -1.17 13.75
N VAL A 325 16.42 -1.75 13.49
CA VAL A 325 16.11 -2.47 12.25
C VAL A 325 15.28 -1.56 11.35
N GLN A 326 15.79 -1.23 10.16
CA GLN A 326 15.06 -0.47 9.15
C GLN A 326 14.83 -1.34 7.91
N ILE A 327 13.58 -1.69 7.67
CA ILE A 327 13.13 -2.35 6.44
C ILE A 327 12.58 -1.27 5.51
N ALA A 328 13.11 -1.19 4.29
CA ALA A 328 12.71 -0.23 3.28
C ALA A 328 12.38 -0.97 1.97
N THR A 329 11.13 -1.36 1.79
CA THR A 329 10.68 -2.10 0.61
C THR A 329 10.83 -1.25 -0.66
N PRO A 330 11.44 -1.76 -1.74
CA PRO A 330 11.58 -1.05 -3.00
C PRO A 330 10.24 -0.53 -3.53
N SER A 331 10.23 0.70 -4.02
CA SER A 331 9.03 1.32 -4.59
C SER A 331 9.42 2.38 -5.61
N ARG A 332 8.79 2.38 -6.78
CA ARG A 332 8.90 3.45 -7.80
C ARG A 332 10.34 3.85 -8.14
N GLU A 333 11.27 2.90 -8.17
CA GLU A 333 12.72 3.11 -8.26
C GLU A 333 13.20 3.85 -9.52
N ARG A 334 12.35 4.01 -10.54
CA ARG A 334 12.67 4.76 -11.76
C ARG A 334 12.56 6.27 -11.57
N LEU A 335 11.76 6.75 -10.61
CA LEU A 335 11.54 8.17 -10.35
C LEU A 335 12.71 8.79 -9.59
N ASP A 336 13.16 9.97 -9.99
CA ASP A 336 14.38 10.59 -9.46
C ASP A 336 14.30 10.90 -7.96
N HIS A 337 13.14 11.36 -7.46
CA HIS A 337 12.95 11.58 -6.02
C HIS A 337 13.11 10.29 -5.20
N TYR A 338 12.75 9.12 -5.77
CA TYR A 338 12.90 7.82 -5.12
C TYR A 338 14.35 7.31 -5.16
N LYS A 339 15.08 7.56 -6.24
CA LYS A 339 16.53 7.31 -6.30
C LYS A 339 17.28 8.17 -5.30
N GLN A 340 16.91 9.45 -5.21
CA GLN A 340 17.53 10.39 -4.27
C GLN A 340 17.31 9.95 -2.82
N ILE A 341 16.07 9.66 -2.41
CA ILE A 341 15.79 9.21 -1.03
C ILE A 341 16.53 7.92 -0.69
N ARG A 342 16.64 6.98 -1.63
CA ARG A 342 17.43 5.76 -1.45
C ARG A 342 18.88 6.07 -1.15
N THR A 343 19.52 6.89 -1.99
CA THR A 343 20.92 7.30 -1.81
C THR A 343 21.13 7.95 -0.45
N GLU A 344 20.23 8.88 -0.06
CA GLU A 344 20.32 9.59 1.22
C GLU A 344 20.15 8.65 2.44
N VAL A 345 19.24 7.68 2.35
CA VAL A 345 19.03 6.65 3.39
C VAL A 345 20.25 5.75 3.53
N GLU A 346 20.77 5.23 2.42
CA GLU A 346 21.95 4.35 2.40
C GLU A 346 23.19 5.07 2.95
N LEU A 347 23.40 6.34 2.58
CA LEU A 347 24.49 7.18 3.14
C LEU A 347 24.31 7.40 4.64
N ALA A 348 23.09 7.70 5.11
CA ALA A 348 22.84 7.93 6.54
C ALA A 348 23.06 6.66 7.37
N VAL A 349 22.64 5.51 6.87
CA VAL A 349 22.89 4.19 7.48
C VAL A 349 24.39 3.90 7.53
N GLY A 350 25.10 4.04 6.39
CA GLY A 350 26.53 3.79 6.30
C GLY A 350 27.33 4.71 7.24
N HIS A 351 26.99 6.00 7.30
CA HIS A 351 27.62 6.97 8.20
C HIS A 351 27.41 6.59 9.68
N THR A 352 26.17 6.30 10.08
CA THR A 352 25.85 5.95 11.46
C THR A 352 26.53 4.65 11.88
N ASN A 353 26.49 3.62 11.02
CA ASN A 353 27.17 2.36 11.32
C ASN A 353 28.70 2.53 11.37
N GLY A 354 29.29 3.32 10.48
CA GLY A 354 30.74 3.60 10.50
C GLY A 354 31.20 4.32 11.77
N GLU A 355 30.35 5.17 12.35
CA GLU A 355 30.68 5.92 13.57
C GLU A 355 30.47 5.09 14.85
N PHE A 356 29.40 4.26 14.92
CA PHE A 356 28.97 3.66 16.19
C PHE A 356 29.06 2.15 16.24
N SER A 357 29.10 1.42 15.11
CA SER A 357 29.15 -0.05 15.12
C SER A 357 30.52 -0.57 15.55
N GLY A 358 30.52 -1.70 16.26
CA GLY A 358 31.70 -2.47 16.58
C GLY A 358 31.89 -3.68 15.64
N LEU A 359 32.93 -4.47 15.89
CA LEU A 359 33.21 -5.69 15.09
C LEU A 359 32.08 -6.74 15.15
N HIS A 360 31.34 -6.78 16.25
CA HIS A 360 30.30 -7.78 16.51
C HIS A 360 28.92 -7.18 16.75
N ASN A 361 28.77 -5.86 16.66
CA ASN A 361 27.52 -5.16 16.93
C ASN A 361 27.28 -4.09 15.85
N GLN A 362 26.30 -4.33 14.99
CA GLN A 362 25.81 -3.37 14.04
C GLN A 362 24.64 -2.60 14.66
N VAL A 363 24.73 -1.27 14.66
CA VAL A 363 23.73 -0.42 15.32
C VAL A 363 22.46 -0.31 14.51
N ILE A 364 22.58 -0.24 13.17
CA ILE A 364 21.44 -0.18 12.23
C ILE A 364 21.53 -1.37 11.27
N HIS A 365 20.57 -2.27 11.34
CA HIS A 365 20.34 -3.30 10.32
C HIS A 365 19.39 -2.74 9.26
N TYR A 366 19.89 -2.59 8.04
CA TYR A 366 19.14 -2.02 6.94
C TYR A 366 18.86 -3.07 5.87
N PHE A 367 17.58 -3.22 5.52
CA PHE A 367 17.12 -4.14 4.48
C PHE A 367 16.41 -3.37 3.37
N HIS A 368 16.89 -3.50 2.13
CA HIS A 368 16.26 -2.90 0.95
C HIS A 368 15.59 -3.97 0.08
N HIS A 369 14.67 -4.70 0.68
CA HIS A 369 13.81 -5.68 0.03
C HIS A 369 12.53 -5.90 0.85
N SER A 370 11.54 -6.56 0.26
CA SER A 370 10.32 -6.97 0.96
C SER A 370 10.52 -8.31 1.66
N PHE A 371 9.84 -8.48 2.80
CA PHE A 371 9.70 -9.76 3.47
C PHE A 371 8.28 -10.29 3.31
N PRO A 372 8.07 -11.61 3.32
CA PRO A 372 6.73 -12.21 3.36
C PRO A 372 6.03 -11.90 4.69
N ARG A 373 4.70 -12.09 4.72
CA ARG A 373 3.84 -11.67 5.85
C ARG A 373 4.21 -12.35 7.18
N ASP A 374 4.56 -13.62 7.14
CA ASP A 374 5.01 -14.40 8.29
C ASP A 374 6.31 -13.85 8.90
N GLU A 375 7.31 -13.59 8.06
CA GLU A 375 8.59 -12.99 8.50
C GLU A 375 8.37 -11.57 9.04
N MET A 376 7.50 -10.76 8.39
CA MET A 376 7.15 -9.43 8.92
C MET A 376 6.47 -9.52 10.28
N THR A 377 5.60 -10.51 10.50
CA THR A 377 4.96 -10.75 11.79
C THR A 377 6.00 -11.12 12.86
N ALA A 378 6.99 -11.94 12.50
CA ALA A 378 8.10 -12.25 13.39
C ALA A 378 8.94 -11.01 13.77
N PHE A 379 9.20 -10.09 12.80
CA PHE A 379 9.83 -8.80 13.12
C PHE A 379 8.98 -7.94 14.04
N TYR A 380 7.66 -7.89 13.88
CA TYR A 380 6.76 -7.17 14.79
C TYR A 380 6.83 -7.73 16.22
N LEU A 381 6.91 -9.05 16.38
CA LEU A 381 7.05 -9.69 17.68
C LEU A 381 8.46 -9.49 18.30
N ALA A 382 9.50 -9.46 17.47
CA ALA A 382 10.88 -9.23 17.91
C ALA A 382 11.13 -7.81 18.40
N ALA A 383 10.33 -6.82 17.91
CA ALA A 383 10.52 -5.42 18.19
C ALA A 383 9.89 -4.97 19.52
N ASP A 384 10.66 -4.24 20.33
CA ASP A 384 10.19 -3.59 21.56
C ASP A 384 9.58 -2.21 21.26
N VAL A 385 10.09 -1.52 20.25
CA VAL A 385 9.63 -0.19 19.84
C VAL A 385 9.40 -0.17 18.33
N MET A 386 8.22 0.24 17.91
CA MET A 386 7.89 0.47 16.51
C MET A 386 7.88 1.96 16.18
N LEU A 387 8.62 2.36 15.13
CA LEU A 387 8.66 3.73 14.64
C LEU A 387 7.87 3.87 13.33
N VAL A 388 6.76 4.56 13.39
CA VAL A 388 5.92 4.91 12.23
C VAL A 388 5.86 6.43 12.14
N THR A 389 6.73 7.01 11.33
CA THR A 389 7.00 8.45 11.34
C THR A 389 6.82 9.13 9.97
N PRO A 390 5.73 8.82 9.22
CA PRO A 390 5.52 9.47 7.93
C PRO A 390 5.34 10.99 8.11
N LEU A 391 5.81 11.76 7.13
CA LEU A 391 5.59 13.21 7.08
C LEU A 391 4.13 13.52 6.72
N ARG A 392 3.50 12.65 5.95
CA ARG A 392 2.07 12.64 5.63
C ARG A 392 1.67 11.24 5.17
N ASP A 393 0.53 10.73 5.67
CA ASP A 393 -0.01 9.42 5.26
C ASP A 393 -1.53 9.40 5.37
N GLY A 394 -2.22 8.73 4.44
CA GLY A 394 -3.66 8.57 4.49
C GLY A 394 -4.11 7.76 5.70
N MET A 395 -3.47 6.62 5.97
CA MET A 395 -3.77 5.76 7.11
C MET A 395 -2.49 5.26 7.80
N ASN A 396 -1.70 4.44 7.18
CA ASN A 396 -0.59 3.63 7.65
C ASN A 396 -1.02 2.34 8.38
N LEU A 397 -1.16 1.27 7.60
CA LEU A 397 -1.58 -0.03 8.14
C LEU A 397 -0.50 -0.71 8.99
N VAL A 398 0.80 -0.41 8.75
CA VAL A 398 1.91 -0.98 9.52
C VAL A 398 1.78 -0.69 11.02
N ALA A 399 1.34 0.52 11.40
CA ALA A 399 1.07 0.86 12.80
C ALA A 399 -0.03 -0.04 13.41
N LYS A 400 -1.04 -0.38 12.61
CA LYS A 400 -2.14 -1.27 13.02
C LYS A 400 -1.69 -2.73 13.07
N GLU A 401 -0.92 -3.18 12.08
CA GLU A 401 -0.36 -4.54 12.02
C GLU A 401 0.53 -4.82 13.24
N TYR A 402 1.49 -3.93 13.53
CA TYR A 402 2.31 -4.04 14.74
C TYR A 402 1.44 -4.14 16.01
N THR A 403 0.49 -3.22 16.15
CA THR A 403 -0.40 -3.18 17.32
C THR A 403 -1.23 -4.46 17.45
N ALA A 404 -1.77 -5.00 16.35
CA ALA A 404 -2.55 -6.24 16.33
C ALA A 404 -1.72 -7.46 16.78
N CYS A 405 -0.46 -7.55 16.30
CA CYS A 405 0.45 -8.65 16.58
C CYS A 405 0.93 -8.71 18.03
N ARG A 406 0.86 -7.60 18.82
CA ARG A 406 1.33 -7.57 20.23
C ARG A 406 0.33 -8.22 21.17
N THR A 407 0.10 -9.53 21.02
CA THR A 407 -0.91 -10.29 21.79
C THR A 407 -0.62 -10.34 23.29
N ASP A 408 0.62 -10.11 23.70
CA ASP A 408 1.10 -9.96 25.09
C ASP A 408 0.84 -8.57 25.71
N ASP A 409 0.28 -7.65 24.93
CA ASP A 409 0.08 -6.22 25.25
C ASP A 409 1.41 -5.47 25.54
N SER A 410 2.57 -6.02 25.16
CA SER A 410 3.87 -5.35 25.34
C SER A 410 4.26 -4.48 24.13
N GLY A 411 5.41 -3.81 24.22
CA GLY A 411 5.93 -2.96 23.17
C GLY A 411 5.36 -1.54 23.18
N ALA A 412 6.01 -0.66 22.42
CA ALA A 412 5.63 0.74 22.30
C ALA A 412 5.56 1.17 20.83
N LEU A 413 4.55 1.97 20.49
CA LEU A 413 4.38 2.57 19.16
C LEU A 413 4.68 4.07 19.24
N VAL A 414 5.67 4.54 18.47
CA VAL A 414 5.92 5.96 18.19
C VAL A 414 5.29 6.26 16.84
N LEU A 415 4.31 7.15 16.82
CA LEU A 415 3.44 7.38 15.66
C LEU A 415 3.37 8.85 15.29
N SER A 416 3.57 9.17 14.02
CA SER A 416 3.35 10.52 13.49
C SER A 416 1.88 10.93 13.62
N GLU A 417 1.62 12.14 14.13
CA GLU A 417 0.29 12.75 14.16
C GLU A 417 -0.29 13.02 12.77
N PHE A 418 0.55 13.00 11.72
CA PHE A 418 0.15 13.19 10.33
C PHE A 418 -0.21 11.89 9.60
N ALA A 419 -0.20 10.75 10.28
CA ALA A 419 -0.77 9.49 9.78
C ALA A 419 -2.24 9.36 10.19
N GLY A 420 -3.11 8.87 9.30
CA GLY A 420 -4.52 8.63 9.64
C GLY A 420 -4.71 7.66 10.81
N ALA A 421 -3.79 6.71 10.98
CA ALA A 421 -3.78 5.78 12.12
C ALA A 421 -3.73 6.50 13.49
N ALA A 422 -3.18 7.71 13.57
CA ALA A 422 -3.11 8.49 14.81
C ALA A 422 -4.50 8.87 15.35
N ASP A 423 -5.50 9.04 14.48
CA ASP A 423 -6.89 9.32 14.88
C ASP A 423 -7.53 8.13 15.62
N GLN A 424 -7.02 6.92 15.41
CA GLN A 424 -7.53 5.69 16.01
C GLN A 424 -6.61 5.14 17.12
N LEU A 425 -5.29 5.20 16.94
CA LEU A 425 -4.29 4.69 17.88
C LEU A 425 -3.81 5.80 18.84
N THR A 426 -4.74 6.46 19.51
CA THR A 426 -4.51 7.67 20.32
C THR A 426 -3.63 7.44 21.56
N GLN A 427 -3.39 6.19 21.98
CA GLN A 427 -2.50 5.84 23.09
C GLN A 427 -1.04 5.63 22.64
N ALA A 428 -0.74 5.71 21.34
CA ALA A 428 0.63 5.73 20.84
C ALA A 428 1.41 6.94 21.39
N VAL A 429 2.72 6.90 21.32
CA VAL A 429 3.55 8.08 21.55
C VAL A 429 3.47 8.92 20.27
N LEU A 430 2.53 9.87 20.26
CA LEU A 430 2.34 10.75 19.11
C LEU A 430 3.48 11.76 19.04
N ILE A 431 3.97 12.04 17.82
CA ILE A 431 5.06 12.98 17.55
C ILE A 431 4.82 13.75 16.26
N ASN A 432 5.37 14.96 16.19
CA ASN A 432 5.57 15.67 14.94
C ASN A 432 6.91 15.23 14.31
N PRO A 433 6.89 14.50 13.18
CA PRO A 433 8.13 13.98 12.57
C PRO A 433 9.04 15.07 12.00
N HIS A 434 8.55 16.30 11.81
CA HIS A 434 9.37 17.44 11.39
C HIS A 434 10.20 18.05 12.54
N ASP A 435 9.76 17.85 13.80
CA ASP A 435 10.53 18.23 14.98
C ASP A 435 11.44 17.08 15.43
N ILE A 436 12.72 17.16 15.06
CA ILE A 436 13.72 16.15 15.43
C ILE A 436 13.87 16.01 16.95
N THR A 437 13.69 17.09 17.71
CA THR A 437 13.77 17.06 19.17
C THR A 437 12.60 16.29 19.76
N GLU A 438 11.39 16.54 19.28
CA GLU A 438 10.19 15.80 19.70
C GLU A 438 10.29 14.33 19.30
N LEU A 439 10.74 14.02 18.07
CA LEU A 439 10.98 12.66 17.61
C LEU A 439 11.99 11.91 18.49
N LYS A 440 13.13 12.55 18.83
CA LYS A 440 14.11 12.00 19.78
C LYS A 440 13.49 11.72 21.16
N ASN A 441 12.74 12.65 21.68
CA ASN A 441 12.07 12.50 22.98
C ASN A 441 11.00 11.38 22.94
N GLY A 442 10.27 11.27 21.83
CA GLY A 442 9.31 10.20 21.59
C GLY A 442 9.97 8.82 21.58
N ILE A 443 11.10 8.68 20.87
CA ILE A 443 11.91 7.45 20.85
C ILE A 443 12.39 7.11 22.26
N MET A 444 12.99 8.05 22.98
CA MET A 444 13.49 7.81 24.34
C MET A 444 12.39 7.45 25.33
N ARG A 445 11.21 8.08 25.18
CA ARG A 445 10.04 7.72 25.99
C ARG A 445 9.59 6.28 25.72
N ALA A 446 9.61 5.84 24.47
CA ALA A 446 9.23 4.48 24.11
C ALA A 446 10.27 3.46 24.60
N VAL A 447 11.56 3.74 24.42
CA VAL A 447 12.69 2.90 24.87
C VAL A 447 12.69 2.73 26.40
N GLY A 448 12.42 3.80 27.15
CA GLY A 448 12.36 3.77 28.62
C GLY A 448 11.01 3.39 29.21
N MET A 449 10.06 2.92 28.40
CA MET A 449 8.69 2.67 28.85
C MET A 449 8.61 1.37 29.66
N GLU A 450 8.16 1.46 30.89
CA GLU A 450 7.93 0.28 31.74
C GLU A 450 6.82 -0.62 31.17
N VAL A 451 6.93 -1.93 31.37
CA VAL A 451 5.96 -2.94 30.89
C VAL A 451 4.51 -2.63 31.30
N ARG A 452 4.31 -2.07 32.51
CA ARG A 452 2.97 -1.65 32.96
C ARG A 452 2.38 -0.55 32.09
N GLU A 453 3.20 0.44 31.70
CA GLU A 453 2.78 1.53 30.84
C GLU A 453 2.56 1.05 29.40
N GLN A 454 3.45 0.16 28.88
CA GLN A 454 3.26 -0.48 27.57
C GLN A 454 1.88 -1.14 27.50
N ARG A 455 1.54 -2.00 28.48
CA ARG A 455 0.24 -2.69 28.55
C ARG A 455 -0.93 -1.74 28.67
N ARG A 456 -0.78 -0.66 29.45
CA ARG A 456 -1.83 0.36 29.59
C ARG A 456 -2.14 1.06 28.27
N ARG A 457 -1.14 1.23 27.40
CA ARG A 457 -1.27 1.87 26.10
C ARG A 457 -1.68 0.89 25.00
N MET A 458 -1.06 -0.28 24.96
CA MET A 458 -1.27 -1.25 23.87
C MET A 458 -2.68 -1.86 23.93
N ARG A 459 -3.15 -2.24 25.12
CA ARG A 459 -4.44 -2.92 25.30
C ARG A 459 -5.64 -2.17 24.71
N PRO A 460 -5.88 -0.86 24.96
CA PRO A 460 -7.00 -0.15 24.34
C PRO A 460 -6.84 0.02 22.82
N MET A 461 -5.62 0.17 22.29
CA MET A 461 -5.38 0.22 20.84
C MET A 461 -5.73 -1.13 20.19
N ARG A 462 -5.27 -2.24 20.75
CA ARG A 462 -5.62 -3.59 20.28
C ARG A 462 -7.12 -3.86 20.33
N ARG A 463 -7.78 -3.46 21.42
CA ARG A 463 -9.24 -3.61 21.53
C ARG A 463 -9.96 -2.87 20.39
N ARG A 464 -9.54 -1.64 20.12
CA ARG A 464 -10.13 -0.86 19.03
C ARG A 464 -9.94 -1.54 17.67
N LEU A 465 -8.77 -2.13 17.39
CA LEU A 465 -8.53 -2.85 16.14
C LEU A 465 -9.37 -4.13 16.01
N LYS A 466 -9.75 -4.77 17.13
CA LYS A 466 -10.68 -5.91 17.11
C LYS A 466 -12.11 -5.48 16.75
N ASP A 467 -12.51 -4.29 17.17
CA ASP A 467 -13.84 -3.75 16.88
C ASP A 467 -13.90 -3.12 15.47
N GLU A 468 -12.79 -2.49 15.03
CA GLU A 468 -12.67 -1.78 13.75
C GLU A 468 -11.73 -2.55 12.79
N THR A 469 -12.22 -3.69 12.24
CA THR A 469 -11.46 -4.53 11.29
C THR A 469 -11.64 -4.05 9.85
N VAL A 470 -10.86 -4.60 8.92
CA VAL A 470 -11.04 -4.38 7.49
C VAL A 470 -12.42 -4.85 6.99
N HIS A 471 -12.98 -5.90 7.60
CA HIS A 471 -14.32 -6.39 7.27
C HIS A 471 -15.41 -5.42 7.72
N THR A 472 -15.25 -4.80 8.91
CA THR A 472 -16.16 -3.75 9.39
C THR A 472 -16.10 -2.52 8.49
N TRP A 473 -14.89 -2.13 8.06
CA TRP A 473 -14.69 -1.04 7.11
C TRP A 473 -15.42 -1.27 5.78
N ALA A 474 -15.22 -2.43 5.16
CA ALA A 474 -15.86 -2.77 3.89
C ALA A 474 -17.39 -2.82 4.02
N ARG A 475 -17.89 -3.43 5.11
CA ARG A 475 -19.33 -3.51 5.38
C ARG A 475 -19.95 -2.14 5.55
N SER A 476 -19.33 -1.26 6.36
CA SER A 476 -19.86 0.09 6.58
C SER A 476 -19.96 0.88 5.30
N PHE A 477 -18.91 0.86 4.47
CA PHE A 477 -18.91 1.55 3.19
C PHE A 477 -19.95 1.01 2.22
N LEU A 478 -20.00 -0.31 2.03
CA LEU A 478 -20.92 -0.94 1.07
C LEU A 478 -22.39 -0.87 1.51
N SER A 479 -22.67 -0.91 2.81
CA SER A 479 -24.04 -0.71 3.32
C SER A 479 -24.51 0.72 3.09
N ASP A 480 -23.66 1.70 3.34
CA ASP A 480 -23.99 3.11 3.09
C ASP A 480 -24.14 3.39 1.58
N LEU A 481 -23.29 2.78 0.74
CA LEU A 481 -23.40 2.87 -0.72
C LEU A 481 -24.74 2.32 -1.21
N ALA A 482 -25.12 1.12 -0.78
CA ALA A 482 -26.39 0.51 -1.15
C ALA A 482 -27.58 1.38 -0.72
N TRP A 483 -27.54 1.91 0.50
CA TRP A 483 -28.61 2.80 1.01
C TRP A 483 -28.73 4.10 0.20
N ILE A 484 -27.59 4.74 -0.16
CA ILE A 484 -27.56 5.99 -0.93
C ILE A 484 -28.05 5.78 -2.37
N ALA A 485 -27.59 4.70 -3.00
CA ALA A 485 -27.93 4.35 -4.38
C ALA A 485 -29.34 3.73 -4.51
N GLY A 486 -30.00 3.37 -3.40
CA GLY A 486 -31.26 2.64 -3.42
C GLY A 486 -31.12 1.23 -4.00
N ALA A 487 -29.96 0.62 -3.83
CA ALA A 487 -29.59 -0.69 -4.37
C ALA A 487 -29.69 -1.79 -3.29
N GLU A 488 -29.69 -3.04 -3.73
CA GLU A 488 -29.59 -4.19 -2.83
C GLU A 488 -28.17 -4.23 -2.19
N PRO A 489 -28.08 -4.55 -0.89
CA PRO A 489 -26.79 -4.67 -0.22
C PRO A 489 -25.95 -5.83 -0.81
N VAL A 490 -24.67 -5.59 -1.01
CA VAL A 490 -23.70 -6.66 -1.35
C VAL A 490 -23.72 -7.70 -0.22
N PRO A 491 -23.95 -9.00 -0.51
CA PRO A 491 -24.03 -10.04 0.51
C PRO A 491 -22.67 -10.26 1.19
N LEU A 492 -22.53 -9.75 2.40
CA LEU A 492 -21.34 -9.83 3.24
C LEU A 492 -21.62 -10.69 4.49
N GLU A 493 -22.15 -11.91 4.31
CA GLU A 493 -22.45 -12.77 5.45
C GLU A 493 -21.21 -13.09 6.30
N THR A 494 -21.43 -13.06 7.61
CA THR A 494 -20.48 -13.45 8.65
C THR A 494 -20.31 -14.97 8.68
N ALA A 495 -19.55 -15.53 7.75
CA ALA A 495 -19.04 -16.88 7.94
C ALA A 495 -17.65 -16.76 8.56
N ALA A 496 -17.46 -17.38 9.73
CA ALA A 496 -16.14 -17.67 10.27
C ALA A 496 -15.31 -18.33 9.16
N ILE A 497 -14.12 -17.79 8.91
CA ILE A 497 -13.18 -18.36 7.95
C ILE A 497 -12.90 -19.78 8.43
N SER A 498 -13.26 -20.80 7.63
CA SER A 498 -12.88 -22.17 7.89
C SER A 498 -11.35 -22.25 7.84
N LEU A 499 -10.75 -22.70 8.94
CA LEU A 499 -9.30 -22.94 9.08
C LEU A 499 -8.74 -23.86 7.96
N ASP A 500 -9.59 -24.60 7.28
CA ASP A 500 -9.22 -25.51 6.21
C ASP A 500 -8.84 -24.81 4.89
N ALA A 501 -9.41 -23.63 4.62
CA ALA A 501 -9.06 -22.84 3.43
C ALA A 501 -7.70 -22.11 3.58
N VAL A 502 -7.31 -21.78 4.81
CA VAL A 502 -5.99 -21.21 5.10
C VAL A 502 -4.90 -22.28 5.06
N ARG A 503 -5.22 -23.51 5.48
CA ARG A 503 -4.30 -24.67 5.41
C ARG A 503 -4.05 -25.13 3.99
N ALA A 504 -5.05 -25.12 3.11
CA ALA A 504 -4.87 -25.52 1.70
C ALA A 504 -3.92 -24.63 0.92
N GLY A 505 -3.73 -23.35 1.35
CA GLY A 505 -2.73 -22.45 0.78
C GLY A 505 -1.30 -22.64 1.35
N LEU A 506 -1.17 -23.38 2.45
CA LEU A 506 0.13 -23.65 3.11
C LEU A 506 0.69 -25.03 2.77
N ASP A 507 -0.14 -25.98 2.32
CA ASP A 507 0.28 -27.37 2.00
C ASP A 507 0.83 -27.53 0.57
N GLY A 508 0.99 -26.47 -0.20
CA GLY A 508 1.55 -26.47 -1.56
C GLY A 508 3.08 -26.55 -1.67
N THR A 509 3.82 -26.65 -0.56
CA THR A 509 5.28 -26.85 -0.56
C THR A 509 5.64 -28.18 0.10
N GLU A 510 5.55 -29.28 -0.64
CA GLU A 510 6.27 -30.50 -0.30
C GLU A 510 7.79 -30.24 -0.42
N VAL A 511 8.46 -30.30 0.69
CA VAL A 511 9.92 -30.38 0.77
C VAL A 511 10.32 -31.74 0.18
N PRO A 512 11.20 -31.85 -0.84
CA PRO A 512 11.70 -33.15 -1.30
C PRO A 512 12.49 -33.81 -0.17
N GLY A 513 12.01 -34.99 0.24
CA GLY A 513 12.56 -35.78 1.30
C GLY A 513 14.00 -36.23 1.05
N GLU A 514 14.70 -36.43 2.14
CA GLU A 514 16.00 -37.09 2.29
C GLU A 514 16.14 -38.33 1.42
N VAL A 515 17.18 -38.32 0.56
CA VAL A 515 17.66 -39.52 -0.10
C VAL A 515 18.59 -40.23 0.87
N ALA A 516 18.13 -41.39 1.33
CA ALA A 516 18.91 -42.32 2.15
C ALA A 516 20.16 -42.78 1.43
N SER A 517 21.31 -42.66 2.10
CA SER A 517 22.58 -43.24 1.72
C SER A 517 22.54 -44.76 1.74
N GLN A 518 22.73 -45.42 0.58
CA GLN A 518 23.28 -46.77 0.55
C GLN A 518 24.56 -46.76 -0.27
N GLY A 519 25.64 -47.15 0.40
CA GLY A 519 26.96 -47.23 -0.17
C GLY A 519 27.14 -48.43 -1.10
N GLN A 520 28.00 -48.25 -2.08
CA GLN A 520 28.85 -49.31 -2.59
C GLN A 520 30.17 -48.71 -3.13
N ALA A 521 31.24 -49.27 -2.65
CA ALA A 521 32.64 -48.98 -3.03
C ALA A 521 33.03 -49.72 -4.32
N ALA A 522 33.85 -49.06 -5.16
CA ALA A 522 34.89 -49.67 -6.02
C ALA A 522 35.61 -48.50 -6.72
N ASP A 523 36.77 -48.21 -6.40
CA ASP A 523 38.15 -48.59 -6.71
C ASP A 523 38.64 -48.18 -8.11
N SER A 524 39.88 -47.68 -8.10
CA SER A 524 40.94 -47.51 -9.13
C SER A 524 40.97 -46.21 -9.96
N SER A 525 41.88 -45.33 -9.58
CA SER A 525 43.21 -45.04 -10.20
C SER A 525 43.19 -44.36 -11.56
N GLU A 526 43.72 -43.17 -11.63
CA GLU A 526 44.93 -42.71 -12.30
C GLU A 526 44.99 -41.19 -12.51
N ALA A 527 46.02 -40.56 -12.02
CA ALA A 527 46.54 -39.27 -12.45
C ALA A 527 47.82 -39.54 -13.32
N PRO A 528 48.55 -38.57 -13.87
CA PRO A 528 48.37 -37.12 -14.06
C PRO A 528 48.86 -36.65 -15.46
N GLY A 529 48.77 -35.33 -15.77
CA GLY A 529 49.48 -34.78 -16.95
C GLY A 529 49.29 -33.27 -17.17
N GLN A 530 50.14 -32.50 -16.58
CA GLN A 530 50.98 -31.42 -17.12
C GLN A 530 50.38 -30.23 -17.89
N VAL A 531 50.66 -29.07 -17.33
CA VAL A 531 50.82 -27.72 -17.88
C VAL A 531 52.12 -27.65 -18.73
N PRO A 532 52.28 -26.82 -19.76
CA PRO A 532 52.73 -25.43 -19.62
C PRO A 532 52.07 -24.46 -20.65
N GLY A 533 51.98 -23.16 -20.48
CA GLY A 533 53.04 -22.16 -20.32
C GLY A 533 53.00 -21.20 -21.49
N GLU A 534 52.95 -19.96 -21.20
CA GLU A 534 53.70 -18.81 -21.71
C GLU A 534 52.86 -17.61 -22.19
N VAL A 535 53.08 -16.50 -21.50
CA VAL A 535 52.95 -15.09 -21.90
C VAL A 535 54.25 -14.74 -22.69
N PRO A 536 54.34 -13.77 -23.62
CA PRO A 536 54.30 -12.36 -23.28
C PRO A 536 53.87 -11.36 -24.41
N GLY A 537 53.56 -10.12 -23.99
CA GLY A 537 54.33 -8.96 -24.43
C GLY A 537 53.57 -7.84 -25.13
N GLN A 538 53.44 -6.71 -24.44
CA GLN A 538 53.76 -5.33 -24.84
C GLN A 538 53.20 -4.79 -26.19
N ASN A 539 52.71 -3.59 -26.36
CA ASN A 539 53.12 -2.28 -25.87
C ASN A 539 52.24 -1.16 -26.47
N SER A 540 52.08 -0.08 -25.70
CA SER A 540 52.08 1.32 -26.13
C SER A 540 50.88 1.84 -26.98
N GLY A 541 50.21 2.87 -26.64
CA GLY A 541 50.58 4.21 -26.31
C GLY A 541 49.57 5.18 -26.84
N GLY A 542 49.26 6.22 -26.07
CA GLY A 542 49.17 7.56 -26.63
C GLY A 542 47.88 8.35 -26.44
N THR A 543 47.94 9.18 -25.42
CA THR A 543 47.55 10.60 -25.39
C THR A 543 46.09 11.04 -25.56
N ALA A 544 45.70 11.70 -24.52
CA ALA A 544 44.62 12.70 -24.43
C ALA A 544 44.79 13.90 -25.41
N PRO A 545 43.85 14.81 -25.57
CA PRO A 545 43.44 15.74 -24.54
C PRO A 545 42.00 15.59 -24.03
#